data_056d1877f914532d488a1c03d4164f4d
#
_entry.id   056d1877f914532d488a1c03d4164f4d
#
_cell.length_a   1.000
_cell.length_b   1.000
_cell.length_c   1.000
_cell.angle_alpha   90.00
_cell.angle_beta   90.00
_cell.angle_gamma   90.00
#
_symmetry.space_group_name_H-M   'P 1'
#
loop_
_entity.id
_entity.type
_entity.pdbx_description
1 polymer ?
#
loop_
_entity_poly.entity_id
_entity_poly.type
_entity_poly.pdbx_seq_one_letter_code
_entity_poly.pdbx_strand_id
1 'polypeptide(L)'
;SESAPNNGITKENVFTMCTKSGDNWMYGTASGPSMAGGWGYFFAEVGYYNEFPAGPRKDATFMEDYVCTDGVTRNWKDMTDKHPYYKKMSVDNTFTVGGATVPICFLRFSQTALTYAEAKARSGGPDALAYECLNKIRTRAGLSTYSGLSAEAFANACVEERKWEFAAEGVRWFDVVRLNLIDKAIASRSASELPISGTKGSDAYFFPVPNTDELLNPNINK
;
A
#
# COMPACT_ATOMS: atom_id res chain seq x y z
N SER A 1 -17.31 -11.45 18.03
CA SER A 1 -16.17 -11.92 17.24
C SER A 1 -16.64 -13.10 16.41
N GLU A 2 -17.11 -12.86 15.24
CA GLU A 2 -17.28 -13.92 14.27
C GLU A 2 -15.86 -14.34 13.87
N SER A 3 -15.42 -15.49 14.36
CA SER A 3 -14.37 -16.28 13.76
C SER A 3 -14.86 -16.58 12.34
N ALA A 4 -14.48 -15.72 11.41
CA ALA A 4 -15.03 -15.79 10.08
C ALA A 4 -14.58 -17.12 9.45
N PRO A 5 -15.49 -17.98 9.06
CA PRO A 5 -15.16 -19.17 8.27
C PRO A 5 -14.58 -18.79 6.90
N ASN A 6 -14.47 -17.49 6.61
CA ASN A 6 -14.04 -16.91 5.34
C ASN A 6 -12.63 -16.34 5.39
N ASN A 7 -11.80 -16.60 6.41
CA ASN A 7 -10.38 -16.21 6.44
C ASN A 7 -10.11 -14.76 5.99
N GLY A 8 -10.88 -13.80 6.47
CA GLY A 8 -10.73 -12.39 6.10
C GLY A 8 -11.44 -11.96 4.81
N ILE A 9 -12.16 -12.83 4.13
CA ILE A 9 -13.04 -12.45 3.02
C ILE A 9 -14.25 -11.70 3.59
N THR A 10 -14.46 -10.47 3.15
CA THR A 10 -15.56 -9.61 3.58
C THR A 10 -16.42 -9.20 2.39
N LYS A 11 -17.55 -8.55 2.66
CA LYS A 11 -18.40 -7.96 1.59
C LYS A 11 -17.70 -6.85 0.79
N GLU A 12 -16.57 -6.36 1.27
CA GLU A 12 -15.74 -5.39 0.57
C GLU A 12 -14.89 -6.02 -0.54
N ASN A 13 -14.61 -7.32 -0.46
CA ASN A 13 -13.76 -8.02 -1.41
C ASN A 13 -14.50 -8.24 -2.73
N VAL A 14 -13.91 -7.77 -3.83
CA VAL A 14 -14.44 -7.97 -5.19
C VAL A 14 -13.69 -9.09 -5.90
N PHE A 15 -12.35 -9.09 -5.79
CA PHE A 15 -11.51 -10.16 -6.33
C PHE A 15 -10.41 -10.53 -5.34
N THR A 16 -10.40 -11.77 -4.91
CA THR A 16 -9.51 -12.25 -3.87
C THR A 16 -8.95 -13.62 -4.26
N MET A 17 -7.63 -13.76 -4.13
CA MET A 17 -6.96 -15.04 -4.24
C MET A 17 -6.93 -15.70 -2.86
N CYS A 18 -7.59 -16.84 -2.74
CA CYS A 18 -7.50 -17.66 -1.55
C CYS A 18 -6.20 -18.46 -1.56
N THR A 19 -5.45 -18.38 -0.47
CA THR A 19 -4.21 -19.13 -0.29
C THR A 19 -4.44 -20.35 0.57
N LYS A 20 -3.71 -21.43 0.30
CA LYS A 20 -3.63 -22.60 1.16
C LYS A 20 -2.69 -22.32 2.33
N SER A 21 -2.79 -23.08 3.39
CA SER A 21 -1.92 -22.95 4.56
C SER A 21 -0.44 -22.94 4.18
N GLY A 22 0.28 -21.92 4.61
CA GLY A 22 1.71 -21.76 4.37
C GLY A 22 2.11 -21.16 3.03
N ASP A 23 1.18 -20.85 2.13
CA ASP A 23 1.52 -20.39 0.78
C ASP A 23 1.70 -18.85 0.67
N ASN A 24 1.18 -18.08 1.61
CA ASN A 24 1.28 -16.62 1.58
C ASN A 24 2.41 -16.10 2.49
N TRP A 25 3.61 -16.04 1.94
CA TRP A 25 4.79 -15.53 2.63
C TRP A 25 4.88 -14.01 2.74
N MET A 26 4.05 -13.26 1.99
CA MET A 26 3.97 -11.79 2.10
C MET A 26 3.39 -11.35 3.45
N TYR A 27 2.56 -12.19 4.05
CA TYR A 27 2.04 -11.97 5.40
C TYR A 27 2.87 -12.73 6.42
N GLY A 28 3.00 -12.17 7.61
CA GLY A 28 3.82 -12.76 8.67
C GLY A 28 5.31 -12.54 8.43
N THR A 29 6.10 -13.60 8.34
CA THR A 29 7.58 -13.56 8.43
C THR A 29 8.25 -12.62 7.43
N ALA A 30 7.84 -12.60 6.17
CA ALA A 30 8.48 -11.74 5.16
C ALA A 30 8.26 -10.25 5.41
N SER A 31 7.16 -9.90 6.06
CA SER A 31 6.74 -8.52 6.31
C SER A 31 7.06 -8.01 7.71
N GLY A 32 7.76 -8.78 8.53
CA GLY A 32 8.10 -8.40 9.89
C GLY A 32 9.56 -8.00 10.05
N PRO A 33 9.89 -7.22 11.11
CA PRO A 33 11.27 -6.86 11.41
C PRO A 33 12.10 -8.06 11.86
N SER A 34 13.39 -8.06 11.52
CA SER A 34 14.29 -9.16 11.84
C SER A 34 14.43 -9.42 13.34
N MET A 35 14.44 -8.36 14.15
CA MET A 35 14.49 -8.48 15.62
C MET A 35 13.23 -9.12 16.24
N ALA A 36 12.09 -9.10 15.52
CA ALA A 36 10.87 -9.78 15.93
C ALA A 36 10.65 -11.13 15.20
N GLY A 37 11.69 -11.69 14.59
CA GLY A 37 11.65 -12.98 13.90
C GLY A 37 11.21 -12.92 12.45
N GLY A 38 11.03 -11.74 11.89
CA GLY A 38 10.73 -11.52 10.47
C GLY A 38 11.98 -11.48 9.59
N TRP A 39 11.76 -11.33 8.28
CA TRP A 39 12.85 -11.23 7.29
C TRP A 39 13.20 -9.78 6.90
N GLY A 40 12.39 -8.81 7.28
CA GLY A 40 12.64 -7.40 7.00
C GLY A 40 12.48 -6.98 5.54
N TYR A 41 11.68 -7.69 4.73
CA TYR A 41 11.58 -7.41 3.29
C TYR A 41 10.57 -6.31 2.94
N PHE A 42 9.47 -6.21 3.68
CA PHE A 42 8.38 -5.29 3.37
C PHE A 42 8.11 -4.33 4.53
N PHE A 43 8.70 -3.18 4.47
CA PHE A 43 8.55 -2.10 5.44
C PHE A 43 8.05 -0.81 4.78
N ALA A 44 7.59 0.13 5.57
CA ALA A 44 7.19 1.42 5.09
C ALA A 44 8.37 2.39 5.06
N GLU A 45 8.45 3.19 4.02
CA GLU A 45 9.37 4.31 3.92
C GLU A 45 9.04 5.34 5.01
N VAL A 46 10.07 5.87 5.69
CA VAL A 46 9.90 6.72 6.88
C VAL A 46 9.17 8.03 6.58
N GLY A 47 9.45 8.66 5.43
CA GLY A 47 8.76 9.88 4.99
C GLY A 47 7.26 9.60 4.75
N TYR A 48 6.95 8.49 4.09
CA TYR A 48 5.58 8.06 3.87
C TYR A 48 4.82 7.82 5.20
N TYR A 49 5.45 7.15 6.16
CA TYR A 49 4.88 6.96 7.49
C TYR A 49 4.63 8.29 8.22
N ASN A 50 5.57 9.23 8.13
CA ASN A 50 5.47 10.53 8.79
C ASN A 50 4.34 11.39 8.18
N GLU A 51 4.19 11.37 6.85
CA GLU A 51 3.13 12.06 6.13
C GLU A 51 1.74 11.42 6.30
N PHE A 52 1.68 10.15 6.71
CA PHE A 52 0.42 9.42 6.79
C PHE A 52 -0.55 10.10 7.78
N PRO A 53 -1.79 10.43 7.36
CA PRO A 53 -2.76 11.11 8.21
C PRO A 53 -3.00 10.37 9.52
N ALA A 54 -2.88 11.08 10.64
CA ALA A 54 -3.14 10.53 11.97
C ALA A 54 -4.61 10.08 12.08
N GLY A 55 -4.85 9.06 12.89
CA GLY A 55 -6.17 8.53 13.17
C GLY A 55 -6.29 7.02 13.00
N PRO A 56 -7.50 6.48 13.12
CA PRO A 56 -7.75 5.02 13.21
C PRO A 56 -7.14 4.23 12.06
N ARG A 57 -7.08 4.83 10.86
CA ARG A 57 -6.48 4.17 9.69
C ARG A 57 -4.98 4.03 9.84
N LYS A 58 -4.28 5.04 10.36
CA LYS A 58 -2.83 4.94 10.61
C LYS A 58 -2.54 3.83 11.61
N ASP A 59 -3.28 3.80 12.72
CA ASP A 59 -3.13 2.80 13.79
C ASP A 59 -3.43 1.37 13.30
N ALA A 60 -4.36 1.23 12.35
CA ALA A 60 -4.67 -0.04 11.71
C ALA A 60 -3.66 -0.45 10.63
N THR A 61 -2.94 0.51 10.05
CA THR A 61 -2.01 0.26 8.94
C THR A 61 -0.62 -0.10 9.42
N PHE A 62 -0.12 0.56 10.47
CA PHE A 62 1.24 0.38 10.96
C PHE A 62 1.27 -0.24 12.36
N MET A 63 2.32 -0.98 12.61
CA MET A 63 2.70 -1.43 13.95
C MET A 63 3.93 -0.60 14.38
N GLU A 64 3.87 -0.06 15.59
CA GLU A 64 4.97 0.77 16.10
C GLU A 64 5.85 0.02 17.08
N ASP A 65 5.26 -0.84 17.91
CA ASP A 65 5.95 -1.60 18.93
C ASP A 65 5.89 -3.09 18.64
N TYR A 66 7.01 -3.78 18.83
CA TYR A 66 7.18 -5.19 18.51
C TYR A 66 7.76 -5.95 19.68
N VAL A 67 7.21 -7.12 19.96
CA VAL A 67 7.85 -8.08 20.85
C VAL A 67 8.98 -8.76 20.08
N CYS A 68 10.21 -8.48 20.48
CA CYS A 68 11.39 -9.06 19.85
C CYS A 68 11.64 -10.50 20.31
N THR A 69 12.53 -11.20 19.61
CA THR A 69 12.85 -12.62 19.89
C THR A 69 13.48 -12.86 21.27
N ASP A 70 14.04 -11.80 21.87
CA ASP A 70 14.55 -11.80 23.25
C ASP A 70 13.48 -11.52 24.33
N GLY A 71 12.21 -11.39 23.90
CA GLY A 71 11.08 -11.08 24.77
C GLY A 71 10.91 -9.61 25.15
N VAL A 72 11.78 -8.72 24.66
CA VAL A 72 11.71 -7.28 24.95
C VAL A 72 10.86 -6.57 23.89
N THR A 73 9.92 -5.74 24.33
CA THR A 73 9.17 -4.86 23.41
C THR A 73 10.01 -3.65 23.05
N ARG A 74 10.13 -3.38 21.74
CA ARG A 74 10.86 -2.23 21.19
C ARG A 74 10.01 -1.47 20.19
N ASN A 75 10.13 -0.15 20.20
CA ASN A 75 9.60 0.68 19.13
C ASN A 75 10.47 0.50 17.86
N TRP A 76 9.85 0.64 16.68
CA TRP A 76 10.59 0.50 15.41
C TRP A 76 11.81 1.44 15.31
N LYS A 77 11.77 2.60 15.97
CA LYS A 77 12.88 3.58 15.99
C LYS A 77 14.11 3.08 16.73
N ASP A 78 13.90 2.12 17.64
CA ASP A 78 14.96 1.51 18.46
C ASP A 78 15.45 0.17 17.88
N MET A 79 14.89 -0.24 16.75
CA MET A 79 15.28 -1.45 16.04
C MET A 79 16.44 -1.20 15.07
N THR A 80 17.12 -2.25 14.64
CA THR A 80 18.29 -2.16 13.76
C THR A 80 17.97 -1.56 12.39
N ASP A 81 16.84 -1.92 11.84
CA ASP A 81 16.35 -1.49 10.52
C ASP A 81 15.64 -0.13 10.55
N LYS A 82 15.21 0.34 11.73
CA LYS A 82 14.61 1.67 11.94
C LYS A 82 13.48 2.04 10.95
N HIS A 83 12.65 1.06 10.59
CA HIS A 83 11.52 1.24 9.71
C HIS A 83 10.23 0.78 10.37
N PRO A 84 9.10 1.48 10.15
CA PRO A 84 7.80 1.00 10.55
C PRO A 84 7.32 -0.09 9.59
N TYR A 85 6.65 -1.11 10.11
CA TYR A 85 6.12 -2.21 9.32
C TYR A 85 4.59 -2.15 9.23
N TYR A 86 4.05 -2.78 8.20
CA TYR A 86 2.63 -2.77 7.96
C TYR A 86 1.89 -3.79 8.83
N LYS A 87 1.13 -3.31 9.80
CA LYS A 87 0.25 -4.14 10.63
C LYS A 87 -0.74 -4.96 9.80
N LYS A 88 -1.20 -4.41 8.68
CA LYS A 88 -2.04 -5.11 7.71
C LYS A 88 -1.44 -6.43 7.20
N MET A 89 -0.11 -6.57 7.24
CA MET A 89 0.61 -7.76 6.79
C MET A 89 1.02 -8.69 7.94
N SER A 90 0.66 -8.35 9.18
CA SER A 90 0.84 -9.23 10.33
C SER A 90 -0.25 -10.29 10.39
N VAL A 91 0.06 -11.41 11.03
CA VAL A 91 -0.91 -12.44 11.38
C VAL A 91 -1.07 -12.43 12.90
N ASP A 92 -2.27 -12.14 13.39
CA ASP A 92 -2.56 -12.00 14.83
C ASP A 92 -1.58 -11.05 15.57
N ASN A 93 -1.23 -9.94 14.93
CA ASN A 93 -0.22 -8.98 15.40
C ASN A 93 1.17 -9.58 15.62
N THR A 94 1.51 -10.64 14.91
CA THR A 94 2.83 -11.27 14.92
C THR A 94 3.38 -11.44 13.52
N PHE A 95 4.70 -11.55 13.43
CA PHE A 95 5.43 -11.80 12.17
C PHE A 95 6.25 -13.10 12.23
N THR A 96 6.01 -13.95 13.21
CA THR A 96 6.77 -15.19 13.43
C THR A 96 6.22 -16.39 12.65
N VAL A 97 5.10 -16.24 11.99
CA VAL A 97 4.45 -17.33 11.23
C VAL A 97 5.10 -17.47 9.87
N GLY A 98 5.60 -18.63 9.55
CA GLY A 98 6.35 -18.93 8.33
C GLY A 98 5.56 -18.86 7.02
N GLY A 99 4.26 -18.69 7.07
CA GLY A 99 3.35 -18.48 5.95
C GLY A 99 1.94 -18.39 6.48
N ALA A 100 1.10 -17.61 5.83
CA ALA A 100 -0.26 -17.35 6.26
C ALA A 100 -1.30 -17.98 5.33
N THR A 101 -2.50 -18.19 5.85
CA THR A 101 -3.71 -18.52 5.08
C THR A 101 -4.51 -17.27 4.74
N VAL A 102 -3.94 -16.08 4.95
CA VAL A 102 -4.63 -14.81 4.71
C VAL A 102 -4.84 -14.61 3.20
N PRO A 103 -6.08 -14.43 2.75
CA PRO A 103 -6.37 -14.20 1.34
C PRO A 103 -5.73 -12.89 0.84
N ILE A 104 -5.21 -12.91 -0.39
CA ILE A 104 -4.71 -11.70 -1.04
C ILE A 104 -5.87 -11.03 -1.78
N CYS A 105 -6.29 -9.87 -1.32
CA CYS A 105 -7.32 -9.10 -1.97
C CYS A 105 -6.71 -8.19 -3.04
N PHE A 106 -6.95 -8.49 -4.31
CA PHE A 106 -6.50 -7.69 -5.45
C PHE A 106 -7.43 -6.52 -5.76
N LEU A 107 -8.73 -6.72 -5.55
CA LEU A 107 -9.75 -5.70 -5.76
C LEU A 107 -10.74 -5.70 -4.60
N ARG A 108 -10.99 -4.53 -4.07
CA ARG A 108 -12.02 -4.31 -3.05
C ARG A 108 -12.87 -3.07 -3.37
N PHE A 109 -14.02 -2.98 -2.76
CA PHE A 109 -15.04 -1.96 -3.09
C PHE A 109 -14.50 -0.53 -2.98
N SER A 110 -13.64 -0.23 -2.02
CA SER A 110 -12.99 1.09 -1.90
C SER A 110 -12.22 1.47 -3.17
N GLN A 111 -11.57 0.48 -3.84
CA GLN A 111 -10.85 0.74 -5.09
C GLN A 111 -11.81 1.10 -6.21
N THR A 112 -12.92 0.38 -6.35
CA THR A 112 -13.98 0.70 -7.32
C THR A 112 -14.55 2.10 -7.06
N ALA A 113 -14.86 2.42 -5.80
CA ALA A 113 -15.41 3.70 -5.39
C ALA A 113 -14.47 4.88 -5.72
N LEU A 114 -13.17 4.77 -5.36
CA LEU A 114 -12.19 5.83 -5.65
C LEU A 114 -11.85 5.93 -7.13
N THR A 115 -11.87 4.81 -7.87
CA THR A 115 -11.70 4.83 -9.33
C THR A 115 -12.85 5.54 -10.02
N TYR A 116 -14.10 5.25 -9.62
CA TYR A 116 -15.26 5.99 -10.12
C TYR A 116 -15.14 7.48 -9.82
N ALA A 117 -14.87 7.85 -8.57
CA ALA A 117 -14.79 9.23 -8.13
C ALA A 117 -13.73 10.03 -8.93
N GLU A 118 -12.53 9.48 -9.10
CA GLU A 118 -11.47 10.09 -9.89
C GLU A 118 -11.84 10.19 -11.37
N ALA A 119 -12.34 9.12 -11.98
CA ALA A 119 -12.71 9.11 -13.39
C ALA A 119 -13.84 10.11 -13.69
N LYS A 120 -14.85 10.21 -12.82
CA LYS A 120 -15.92 11.18 -12.94
C LYS A 120 -15.42 12.61 -12.88
N ALA A 121 -14.52 12.91 -11.94
CA ALA A 121 -13.91 14.23 -11.84
C ALA A 121 -13.13 14.62 -13.11
N ARG A 122 -12.37 13.68 -13.68
CA ARG A 122 -11.57 13.92 -14.90
C ARG A 122 -12.41 14.02 -16.17
N SER A 123 -13.61 13.44 -16.22
CA SER A 123 -14.47 13.43 -17.41
C SER A 123 -15.44 14.63 -17.51
N GLY A 124 -15.65 15.37 -16.44
CA GLY A 124 -16.63 16.48 -16.46
C GLY A 124 -16.88 17.12 -15.12
N GLY A 125 -16.10 16.75 -14.12
CA GLY A 125 -16.24 17.24 -12.75
C GLY A 125 -16.99 16.26 -11.84
N PRO A 126 -16.73 16.34 -10.52
CA PRO A 126 -17.31 15.42 -9.55
C PRO A 126 -18.82 15.69 -9.38
N ASP A 127 -19.61 14.64 -9.35
CA ASP A 127 -21.03 14.67 -8.98
C ASP A 127 -21.25 14.28 -7.50
N ALA A 128 -22.49 14.26 -7.07
CA ALA A 128 -22.86 13.91 -5.70
C ALA A 128 -22.37 12.50 -5.31
N LEU A 129 -22.47 11.53 -6.22
CA LEU A 129 -22.01 10.16 -5.98
C LEU A 129 -20.47 10.08 -5.87
N ALA A 130 -19.74 10.85 -6.67
CA ALA A 130 -18.29 10.93 -6.57
C ALA A 130 -17.85 11.45 -5.19
N TYR A 131 -18.51 12.52 -4.70
CA TYR A 131 -18.27 13.02 -3.33
C TYR A 131 -18.65 12.00 -2.26
N GLU A 132 -19.77 11.29 -2.41
CA GLU A 132 -20.17 10.23 -1.50
C GLU A 132 -19.09 9.14 -1.42
N CYS A 133 -18.61 8.65 -2.57
CA CYS A 133 -17.56 7.63 -2.65
C CYS A 133 -16.29 8.03 -1.92
N LEU A 134 -15.76 9.21 -2.19
CA LEU A 134 -14.55 9.72 -1.54
C LEU A 134 -14.75 9.94 -0.05
N ASN A 135 -15.83 10.65 0.32
CA ASN A 135 -16.08 11.05 1.71
C ASN A 135 -16.42 9.88 2.62
N LYS A 136 -17.06 8.83 2.12
CA LYS A 136 -17.33 7.61 2.89
C LYS A 136 -16.04 6.93 3.34
N ILE A 137 -15.03 6.88 2.47
CA ILE A 137 -13.70 6.33 2.79
C ILE A 137 -12.99 7.23 3.80
N ARG A 138 -13.01 8.54 3.60
CA ARG A 138 -12.40 9.52 4.52
C ARG A 138 -13.02 9.48 5.91
N THR A 139 -14.34 9.44 5.98
CA THR A 139 -15.07 9.35 7.26
C THR A 139 -14.69 8.08 8.02
N ARG A 140 -14.62 6.93 7.34
CA ARG A 140 -14.16 5.67 7.94
C ARG A 140 -12.73 5.78 8.47
N ALA A 141 -11.88 6.55 7.79
CA ALA A 141 -10.50 6.81 8.20
C ALA A 141 -10.35 7.85 9.31
N GLY A 142 -11.47 8.44 9.80
CA GLY A 142 -11.45 9.50 10.79
C GLY A 142 -11.04 10.87 10.24
N LEU A 143 -11.13 11.07 8.92
CA LEU A 143 -10.72 12.31 8.24
C LEU A 143 -11.95 13.16 7.87
N SER A 144 -11.74 14.48 7.81
CA SER A 144 -12.76 15.43 7.36
C SER A 144 -13.15 15.20 5.91
N THR A 145 -14.42 15.45 5.60
CA THR A 145 -14.97 15.34 4.24
C THR A 145 -14.58 16.53 3.37
N TYR A 146 -14.59 16.31 2.06
CA TYR A 146 -14.43 17.37 1.07
C TYR A 146 -15.75 17.85 0.49
N SER A 147 -15.82 19.12 0.12
CA SER A 147 -16.92 19.72 -0.64
C SER A 147 -16.41 20.87 -1.50
N GLY A 148 -17.10 21.17 -2.59
CA GLY A 148 -16.83 22.36 -3.42
C GLY A 148 -15.47 22.41 -4.12
N LEU A 149 -14.81 21.28 -4.31
CA LEU A 149 -13.53 21.20 -5.01
C LEU A 149 -13.72 21.36 -6.52
N SER A 150 -12.74 21.99 -7.19
CA SER A 150 -12.66 21.91 -8.65
C SER A 150 -12.45 20.48 -9.12
N ALA A 151 -12.71 20.20 -10.39
CA ALA A 151 -12.53 18.88 -10.98
C ALA A 151 -11.10 18.33 -10.77
N GLU A 152 -10.10 19.16 -10.99
CA GLU A 152 -8.69 18.81 -10.82
C GLU A 152 -8.35 18.57 -9.33
N ALA A 153 -8.74 19.48 -8.45
CA ALA A 153 -8.49 19.35 -7.02
C ALA A 153 -9.15 18.09 -6.44
N PHE A 154 -10.37 17.76 -6.90
CA PHE A 154 -11.07 16.56 -6.48
C PHE A 154 -10.39 15.29 -7.01
N ALA A 155 -9.98 15.25 -8.28
CA ALA A 155 -9.24 14.13 -8.85
C ALA A 155 -7.93 13.88 -8.08
N ASN A 156 -7.19 14.94 -7.76
CA ASN A 156 -5.98 14.85 -6.96
C ASN A 156 -6.26 14.37 -5.52
N ALA A 157 -7.37 14.81 -4.91
CA ALA A 157 -7.80 14.31 -3.60
C ALA A 157 -8.11 12.80 -3.62
N CYS A 158 -8.72 12.30 -4.70
CA CYS A 158 -8.93 10.85 -4.88
C CYS A 158 -7.60 10.08 -4.97
N VAL A 159 -6.63 10.60 -5.71
CA VAL A 159 -5.29 9.99 -5.85
C VAL A 159 -4.54 9.98 -4.52
N GLU A 160 -4.61 11.07 -3.75
CA GLU A 160 -4.03 11.11 -2.41
C GLU A 160 -4.75 10.17 -1.44
N GLU A 161 -6.07 10.08 -1.49
CA GLU A 161 -6.82 9.13 -0.65
C GLU A 161 -6.44 7.68 -0.99
N ARG A 162 -6.25 7.34 -2.27
CA ARG A 162 -5.76 6.03 -2.71
C ARG A 162 -4.37 5.71 -2.15
N LYS A 163 -3.47 6.70 -2.08
CA LYS A 163 -2.13 6.56 -1.49
C LYS A 163 -2.22 6.02 -0.05
N TRP A 164 -3.15 6.54 0.72
CA TRP A 164 -3.33 6.15 2.13
C TRP A 164 -4.16 4.89 2.32
N GLU A 165 -5.24 4.77 1.56
CA GLU A 165 -6.20 3.68 1.69
C GLU A 165 -5.59 2.32 1.32
N PHE A 166 -4.76 2.29 0.25
CA PHE A 166 -4.18 1.07 -0.28
C PHE A 166 -2.72 0.86 0.11
N ALA A 167 -2.30 1.39 1.27
CA ALA A 167 -0.99 1.12 1.83
C ALA A 167 -0.74 -0.40 1.91
N ALA A 168 0.40 -0.86 1.40
CA ALA A 168 0.81 -2.27 1.33
C ALA A 168 -0.04 -3.20 0.44
N GLU A 169 -0.98 -2.68 -0.35
CA GLU A 169 -1.87 -3.49 -1.20
C GLU A 169 -1.39 -3.59 -2.68
N GLY A 170 -0.19 -3.14 -2.98
CA GLY A 170 0.40 -3.24 -4.34
C GLY A 170 -0.18 -2.26 -5.39
N VAL A 171 -1.13 -1.41 -5.01
CA VAL A 171 -1.86 -0.53 -5.93
C VAL A 171 -1.08 0.72 -6.32
N ARG A 172 -0.23 1.24 -5.40
CA ARG A 172 0.40 2.56 -5.54
C ARG A 172 1.28 2.70 -6.77
N TRP A 173 2.00 1.66 -7.18
CA TRP A 173 2.87 1.70 -8.36
C TRP A 173 2.08 2.07 -9.62
N PHE A 174 0.89 1.50 -9.82
CA PHE A 174 0.04 1.82 -10.97
C PHE A 174 -0.40 3.28 -10.98
N ASP A 175 -0.70 3.86 -9.82
CA ASP A 175 -1.02 5.29 -9.71
C ASP A 175 0.20 6.17 -10.02
N VAL A 176 1.38 5.77 -9.55
CA VAL A 176 2.64 6.48 -9.83
C VAL A 176 2.96 6.49 -11.32
N VAL A 177 2.82 5.35 -12.00
CA VAL A 177 3.11 5.22 -13.44
C VAL A 177 2.11 6.02 -14.28
N ARG A 178 0.80 5.76 -14.10
CA ARG A 178 -0.23 6.41 -14.95
C ARG A 178 -0.32 7.92 -14.81
N LEU A 179 0.19 8.47 -13.71
CA LEU A 179 0.12 9.91 -13.39
C LEU A 179 1.50 10.59 -13.40
N ASN A 180 2.55 9.91 -13.82
CA ASN A 180 3.93 10.42 -13.87
C ASN A 180 4.39 10.98 -12.50
N LEU A 181 4.16 10.26 -11.40
CA LEU A 181 4.41 10.73 -10.04
C LEU A 181 5.75 10.25 -9.46
N ILE A 182 6.63 9.61 -10.24
CA ILE A 182 7.85 9.01 -9.69
C ILE A 182 8.78 10.05 -9.06
N ASP A 183 8.98 11.20 -9.70
CA ASP A 183 9.84 12.25 -9.18
C ASP A 183 9.27 12.87 -7.90
N LYS A 184 7.94 13.04 -7.84
CA LYS A 184 7.24 13.48 -6.63
C LYS A 184 7.41 12.46 -5.50
N ALA A 185 7.27 11.17 -5.79
CA ALA A 185 7.45 10.10 -4.82
C ALA A 185 8.90 10.02 -4.31
N ILE A 186 9.89 10.23 -5.17
CA ILE A 186 11.30 10.28 -4.79
C ILE A 186 11.57 11.49 -3.90
N ALA A 187 11.04 12.66 -4.25
CA ALA A 187 11.25 13.90 -3.51
C ALA A 187 10.62 13.89 -2.11
N SER A 188 9.59 13.08 -1.88
CA SER A 188 8.93 12.95 -0.57
C SER A 188 9.61 11.96 0.38
N ARG A 189 10.67 11.26 -0.07
CA ARG A 189 11.38 10.28 0.77
C ARG A 189 12.12 10.95 1.92
N SER A 190 12.18 10.27 3.04
CA SER A 190 13.00 10.70 4.19
C SER A 190 14.49 10.80 3.82
N ALA A 191 15.17 11.80 4.35
CA ALA A 191 16.62 11.90 4.22
C ALA A 191 17.39 10.78 4.94
N SER A 192 16.73 10.02 5.80
CA SER A 192 17.30 8.84 6.47
C SER A 192 17.38 7.62 5.56
N GLU A 193 16.64 7.63 4.45
CA GLU A 193 16.60 6.51 3.49
C GLU A 193 17.84 6.49 2.60
N LEU A 194 18.25 5.29 2.20
CA LEU A 194 19.32 5.14 1.22
C LEU A 194 18.96 5.84 -0.09
N PRO A 195 19.93 6.52 -0.74
CA PRO A 195 19.70 7.14 -2.04
C PRO A 195 19.17 6.13 -3.08
N ILE A 196 18.22 6.55 -3.89
CA ILE A 196 17.80 5.76 -5.04
C ILE A 196 18.92 5.80 -6.09
N SER A 197 19.40 4.62 -6.46
CA SER A 197 20.31 4.44 -7.59
C SER A 197 19.53 3.91 -8.81
N GLY A 198 20.06 4.16 -10.01
CA GLY A 198 19.47 3.69 -11.26
C GLY A 198 18.72 4.75 -12.02
N THR A 199 17.92 4.30 -12.98
CA THR A 199 17.16 5.16 -13.93
C THR A 199 16.08 5.94 -13.20
N LYS A 200 15.98 7.24 -13.53
CA LYS A 200 14.97 8.17 -13.03
C LYS A 200 14.18 8.77 -14.18
N GLY A 201 13.10 9.46 -13.86
CA GLY A 201 12.25 10.09 -14.88
C GLY A 201 11.41 9.08 -15.64
N SER A 202 11.10 9.39 -16.91
CA SER A 202 10.22 8.56 -17.75
C SER A 202 10.70 7.13 -17.94
N ASP A 203 12.01 6.92 -17.99
CA ASP A 203 12.58 5.60 -18.22
C ASP A 203 12.42 4.66 -17.01
N ALA A 204 12.17 5.20 -15.83
CA ALA A 204 11.89 4.42 -14.63
C ALA A 204 10.49 3.77 -14.62
N TYR A 205 9.60 4.16 -15.53
CA TYR A 205 8.23 3.61 -15.60
C TYR A 205 8.16 2.27 -16.35
N PHE A 206 9.22 1.87 -17.04
CA PHE A 206 9.24 0.65 -17.83
C PHE A 206 10.29 -0.31 -17.32
N PHE A 207 9.92 -1.58 -17.21
CA PHE A 207 10.90 -2.61 -17.00
C PHE A 207 11.64 -2.87 -18.34
N PRO A 208 12.97 -3.03 -18.31
CA PRO A 208 13.70 -3.39 -19.52
C PRO A 208 13.25 -4.77 -19.99
N VAL A 209 13.27 -4.97 -21.31
CA VAL A 209 13.06 -6.29 -21.89
C VAL A 209 14.21 -7.20 -21.41
N PRO A 210 13.93 -8.43 -20.95
CA PRO A 210 14.99 -9.36 -20.57
C PRO A 210 15.95 -9.62 -21.74
N ASN A 211 17.26 -9.61 -21.49
CA ASN A 211 18.27 -9.84 -22.52
C ASN A 211 18.07 -11.18 -23.29
N THR A 212 17.53 -12.19 -22.61
CA THR A 212 17.19 -13.47 -23.25
C THR A 212 16.11 -13.31 -24.30
N ASP A 213 15.13 -12.48 -24.07
CA ASP A 213 14.02 -12.25 -25.02
C ASP A 213 14.49 -11.41 -26.22
N GLU A 214 15.40 -10.45 -26.01
CA GLU A 214 16.03 -9.68 -27.07
C GLU A 214 16.90 -10.60 -27.98
N LEU A 215 17.64 -11.53 -27.39
CA LEU A 215 18.47 -12.48 -28.13
C LEU A 215 17.64 -13.48 -28.96
N LEU A 216 16.49 -13.89 -28.48
CA LEU A 216 15.61 -14.85 -29.12
C LEU A 216 14.65 -14.21 -30.15
N ASN A 217 14.41 -12.93 -30.06
CA ASN A 217 13.50 -12.20 -30.95
C ASN A 217 14.13 -10.92 -31.49
N PRO A 218 14.84 -10.98 -32.65
CA PRO A 218 15.51 -9.80 -33.22
C PRO A 218 14.56 -8.69 -33.69
N ASN A 219 13.24 -8.85 -33.55
CA ASN A 219 12.23 -7.84 -33.88
C ASN A 219 11.72 -7.08 -32.68
N ILE A 220 12.17 -7.38 -31.48
CA ILE A 220 11.69 -6.73 -30.24
C ILE A 220 12.01 -5.22 -30.20
N ASN A 221 13.11 -4.81 -30.84
CA ASN A 221 13.60 -3.43 -30.89
C ASN A 221 13.34 -2.72 -32.23
N LYS A 222 12.44 -3.25 -33.05
CA LYS A 222 11.97 -2.63 -34.30
C LYS A 222 10.58 -2.04 -34.06
#